data_53eb5782bf0d7fcce39ffcbe816aacef
#
_entry.id   53eb5782bf0d7fcce39ffcbe816aacef
#
_cell.length_a   1.000
_cell.length_b   1.000
_cell.length_c   1.000
_cell.angle_alpha   90.00
_cell.angle_beta   90.00
_cell.angle_gamma   90.00
#
_symmetry.space_group_name_H-M   'P 1'
#
loop_
_entity.id
_entity.type
_entity.pdbx_description
1 polymer ?
#
loop_
_entity_poly.entity_id
_entity_poly.type
_entity_poly.pdbx_seq_one_letter_code
_entity_poly.pdbx_strand_id
1 'polypeptide(L)'
;KLEMLVKEGASVLGPKPQKAVSLFGGEKGAAEFKKLVDLLWGTTIGITGQNQYGKGFVSWGITAKEYLLSRNQPVDFAVEGNDSKTDFDYIHYVIDDAHVYFVSNQTAERQKIDACFRVSGLQPELWNALTGEIREAGAFTQKDEKTVVPLTLEPYGSMFVVFHKKIDRNKQGAKAGN
;
A
#
# COMPACT_ATOMS: atom_id res chain seq x y z
N LYS A 1 22.24 -11.86 -8.77
CA LYS A 1 21.05 -12.04 -7.88
C LYS A 1 19.79 -11.40 -8.48
N LEU A 2 19.81 -10.11 -8.87
CA LEU A 2 18.65 -9.43 -9.48
C LEU A 2 18.16 -10.15 -10.75
N GLU A 3 19.08 -10.53 -11.64
CA GLU A 3 18.79 -11.29 -12.86
C GLU A 3 17.98 -12.57 -12.57
N MET A 4 18.42 -13.35 -11.60
CA MET A 4 17.73 -14.59 -11.20
C MET A 4 16.32 -14.31 -10.69
N LEU A 5 16.15 -13.30 -9.84
CA LEU A 5 14.84 -12.92 -9.31
C LEU A 5 13.87 -12.53 -10.43
N VAL A 6 14.32 -11.69 -11.38
CA VAL A 6 13.47 -11.29 -12.51
C VAL A 6 13.16 -12.50 -13.40
N LYS A 7 14.16 -13.35 -13.68
CA LYS A 7 13.96 -14.57 -14.48
C LYS A 7 12.89 -15.50 -13.87
N GLU A 8 12.83 -15.57 -12.53
CA GLU A 8 11.87 -16.40 -11.77
C GLU A 8 10.49 -15.74 -11.59
N GLY A 9 10.33 -14.47 -11.95
CA GLY A 9 9.01 -13.80 -11.95
C GLY A 9 8.94 -12.51 -11.14
N ALA A 10 10.05 -12.05 -10.56
CA ALA A 10 10.04 -10.78 -9.85
C ALA A 10 9.79 -9.59 -10.80
N SER A 11 9.06 -8.61 -10.29
CA SER A 11 8.88 -7.32 -10.93
C SER A 11 9.80 -6.28 -10.32
N VAL A 12 10.54 -5.58 -11.17
CA VAL A 12 11.47 -4.51 -10.77
C VAL A 12 11.00 -3.20 -11.34
N LEU A 13 10.95 -2.17 -10.49
CA LEU A 13 10.63 -0.81 -10.90
C LEU A 13 11.82 0.11 -10.61
N GLY A 14 12.31 0.77 -11.65
CA GLY A 14 13.42 1.71 -11.50
C GLY A 14 14.10 2.06 -12.81
N PRO A 15 14.84 3.18 -12.85
CA PRO A 15 15.54 3.61 -14.04
C PRO A 15 16.67 2.64 -14.42
N LYS A 16 17.03 2.62 -15.69
CA LYS A 16 18.19 1.85 -16.18
C LYS A 16 19.46 2.34 -15.53
N PRO A 17 20.20 1.48 -14.83
CA PRO A 17 21.50 1.84 -14.26
C PRO A 17 22.50 2.24 -15.35
N GLN A 18 23.22 3.35 -15.15
CA GLN A 18 24.15 3.89 -16.15
C GLN A 18 25.56 3.32 -16.03
N LYS A 19 25.97 3.02 -14.81
CA LYS A 19 27.31 2.48 -14.53
C LYS A 19 27.35 1.71 -13.22
N ALA A 20 28.29 0.77 -13.12
CA ALA A 20 28.57 0.09 -11.86
C ALA A 20 29.20 1.07 -10.85
N VAL A 21 28.77 1.00 -9.59
CA VAL A 21 29.36 1.78 -8.49
C VAL A 21 30.63 1.11 -7.92
N SER A 22 30.85 -0.16 -8.26
CA SER A 22 32.01 -0.94 -7.79
C SER A 22 33.17 -0.88 -8.78
N LEU A 23 34.38 -0.73 -8.28
CA LEU A 23 35.63 -0.89 -9.04
C LEU A 23 36.04 -2.36 -9.19
N PHE A 24 35.28 -3.30 -8.59
CA PHE A 24 35.57 -4.73 -8.65
C PHE A 24 35.45 -5.25 -10.09
N GLY A 25 36.49 -5.98 -10.53
CA GLY A 25 36.55 -6.55 -11.86
C GLY A 25 37.06 -5.60 -12.96
N GLY A 26 37.30 -4.32 -12.67
CA GLY A 26 37.83 -3.34 -13.63
C GLY A 26 36.95 -3.23 -14.89
N GLU A 27 37.61 -3.13 -16.08
CA GLU A 27 36.91 -3.03 -17.38
C GLU A 27 36.05 -4.26 -17.70
N LYS A 28 36.48 -5.46 -17.32
CA LYS A 28 35.72 -6.70 -17.50
C LYS A 28 34.44 -6.67 -16.70
N GLY A 29 34.52 -6.25 -15.42
CA GLY A 29 33.34 -6.11 -14.55
C GLY A 29 32.37 -5.06 -15.09
N ALA A 30 32.84 -3.96 -15.63
CA ALA A 30 32.01 -2.93 -16.26
C ALA A 30 31.30 -3.46 -17.52
N ALA A 31 31.98 -4.27 -18.34
CA ALA A 31 31.39 -4.90 -19.53
C ALA A 31 30.32 -5.94 -19.16
N GLU A 32 30.57 -6.75 -18.14
CA GLU A 32 29.58 -7.71 -17.63
C GLU A 32 28.35 -7.00 -17.05
N PHE A 33 28.55 -5.95 -16.28
CA PHE A 33 27.48 -5.11 -15.75
C PHE A 33 26.61 -4.54 -16.87
N LYS A 34 27.26 -3.96 -17.90
CA LYS A 34 26.51 -3.42 -19.06
C LYS A 34 25.68 -4.48 -19.75
N LYS A 35 26.22 -5.69 -19.97
CA LYS A 35 25.48 -6.81 -20.55
C LYS A 35 24.24 -7.19 -19.74
N LEU A 36 24.37 -7.27 -18.40
CA LEU A 36 23.27 -7.58 -17.50
C LEU A 36 22.20 -6.49 -17.51
N VAL A 37 22.62 -5.22 -17.53
CA VAL A 37 21.71 -4.08 -17.60
C VAL A 37 20.94 -4.06 -18.94
N ASP A 38 21.64 -4.27 -20.06
CA ASP A 38 21.01 -4.33 -21.38
C ASP A 38 20.07 -5.53 -21.54
N LEU A 39 20.36 -6.65 -20.87
CA LEU A 39 19.51 -7.82 -20.82
C LEU A 39 18.20 -7.52 -20.04
N LEU A 40 18.28 -6.85 -18.90
CA LEU A 40 17.16 -6.58 -18.01
C LEU A 40 16.31 -5.38 -18.46
N TRP A 41 16.91 -4.29 -18.90
CA TRP A 41 16.22 -3.06 -19.33
C TRP A 41 16.04 -2.95 -20.85
N GLY A 42 16.69 -3.80 -21.63
CA GLY A 42 16.77 -3.64 -23.08
C GLY A 42 17.89 -2.68 -23.50
N THR A 43 18.21 -2.72 -24.80
CA THR A 43 19.26 -1.87 -25.38
C THR A 43 18.78 -0.46 -25.70
N THR A 44 17.53 -0.35 -26.18
CA THR A 44 16.87 0.93 -26.50
C THR A 44 15.79 1.22 -25.50
N ILE A 45 15.88 2.33 -24.79
CA ILE A 45 14.91 2.74 -23.77
C ILE A 45 14.32 4.10 -24.08
N GLY A 46 12.97 4.18 -24.02
CA GLY A 46 12.25 5.44 -23.99
C GLY A 46 12.23 6.06 -22.58
N ILE A 47 11.51 7.18 -22.45
CA ILE A 47 11.30 7.85 -21.16
C ILE A 47 10.59 6.91 -20.20
N THR A 48 9.60 6.17 -20.67
CA THR A 48 8.86 5.14 -19.94
C THR A 48 8.93 3.83 -20.71
N GLY A 49 8.84 2.70 -20.02
CA GLY A 49 8.78 1.40 -20.68
C GLY A 49 8.80 0.22 -19.72
N GLN A 50 8.72 -0.95 -20.34
CA GLN A 50 8.79 -2.23 -19.68
C GLN A 50 9.54 -3.23 -20.56
N ASN A 51 10.40 -4.05 -19.95
CA ASN A 51 11.07 -5.17 -20.59
C ASN A 51 10.75 -6.45 -19.83
N GLN A 52 10.39 -7.51 -20.55
CA GLN A 52 10.18 -8.83 -19.97
C GLN A 52 11.48 -9.63 -20.03
N TYR A 53 11.84 -10.26 -18.92
CA TYR A 53 12.94 -11.21 -18.85
C TYR A 53 12.54 -12.46 -18.05
N GLY A 54 12.52 -13.61 -18.70
CA GLY A 54 11.98 -14.82 -18.11
C GLY A 54 10.49 -14.68 -17.79
N LYS A 55 10.13 -14.91 -16.52
CA LYS A 55 8.75 -14.76 -16.02
C LYS A 55 8.46 -13.37 -15.42
N GLY A 56 9.49 -12.56 -15.24
CA GLY A 56 9.39 -11.26 -14.60
C GLY A 56 9.51 -10.08 -15.55
N PHE A 57 9.45 -8.89 -14.98
CA PHE A 57 9.44 -7.63 -15.72
C PHE A 57 10.34 -6.59 -15.06
N VAL A 58 10.91 -5.72 -15.87
CA VAL A 58 11.57 -4.49 -15.41
C VAL A 58 10.84 -3.32 -16.04
N SER A 59 10.36 -2.39 -15.21
CA SER A 59 9.59 -1.21 -15.64
C SER A 59 10.31 0.07 -15.22
N TRP A 60 10.21 1.13 -16.01
CA TRP A 60 10.84 2.42 -15.72
C TRP A 60 10.01 3.59 -16.20
N GLY A 61 10.30 4.79 -15.65
CA GLY A 61 9.67 6.05 -16.03
C GLY A 61 8.24 6.23 -15.53
N ILE A 62 7.77 5.33 -14.65
CA ILE A 62 6.48 5.41 -13.97
C ILE A 62 6.68 5.36 -12.46
N THR A 63 5.75 5.88 -11.69
CA THR A 63 5.77 5.80 -10.22
C THR A 63 5.35 4.41 -9.73
N ALA A 64 5.73 4.06 -8.51
CA ALA A 64 5.27 2.82 -7.88
C ALA A 64 3.74 2.74 -7.79
N LYS A 65 3.09 3.89 -7.54
CA LYS A 65 1.62 3.98 -7.51
C LYS A 65 1.01 3.63 -8.86
N GLU A 66 1.48 4.24 -9.95
CA GLU A 66 1.01 3.95 -11.31
C GLU A 66 1.24 2.50 -11.69
N TYR A 67 2.41 1.96 -11.35
CA TYR A 67 2.72 0.55 -11.58
C TYR A 67 1.75 -0.39 -10.86
N LEU A 68 1.51 -0.18 -9.57
CA LEU A 68 0.58 -1.00 -8.78
C LEU A 68 -0.86 -0.89 -9.29
N LEU A 69 -1.31 0.32 -9.64
CA LEU A 69 -2.64 0.53 -10.23
C LEU A 69 -2.79 -0.19 -11.59
N SER A 70 -1.75 -0.17 -12.44
CA SER A 70 -1.78 -0.89 -13.72
C SER A 70 -1.87 -2.42 -13.56
N ARG A 71 -1.53 -2.94 -12.38
CA ARG A 71 -1.65 -4.35 -12.00
C ARG A 71 -2.93 -4.67 -11.24
N ASN A 72 -3.89 -3.73 -11.19
CA ASN A 72 -5.12 -3.86 -10.42
C ASN A 72 -4.87 -4.18 -8.92
N GLN A 73 -3.72 -3.73 -8.39
CA GLN A 73 -3.45 -3.85 -6.96
C GLN A 73 -4.23 -2.77 -6.21
N PRO A 74 -5.19 -3.14 -5.37
CA PRO A 74 -5.95 -2.16 -4.61
C PRO A 74 -5.05 -1.44 -3.61
N VAL A 75 -5.33 -0.15 -3.39
CA VAL A 75 -4.68 0.60 -2.32
C VAL A 75 -5.03 0.00 -0.96
N ASP A 76 -4.08 0.00 -0.06
CA ASP A 76 -4.22 -0.58 1.26
C ASP A 76 -5.07 0.30 2.20
N PHE A 77 -4.90 1.62 2.09
CA PHE A 77 -5.68 2.63 2.79
C PHE A 77 -5.98 3.82 1.87
N ALA A 78 -7.16 4.39 1.98
CA ALA A 78 -7.56 5.62 1.31
C ALA A 78 -8.59 6.39 2.13
N VAL A 79 -8.73 7.68 1.87
CA VAL A 79 -9.83 8.48 2.37
C VAL A 79 -10.77 8.78 1.19
N GLU A 80 -12.04 8.39 1.29
CA GLU A 80 -13.02 8.63 0.23
C GLU A 80 -13.31 10.14 0.08
N GLY A 81 -13.38 10.60 -1.18
CA GLY A 81 -13.69 12.00 -1.48
C GLY A 81 -12.59 13.01 -1.14
N ASN A 82 -11.42 12.57 -0.70
CA ASN A 82 -10.29 13.43 -0.42
C ASN A 82 -9.10 13.12 -1.34
N ASP A 83 -8.85 14.01 -2.30
CA ASP A 83 -7.68 13.95 -3.19
C ASP A 83 -6.40 14.54 -2.55
N SER A 84 -6.51 15.14 -1.35
CA SER A 84 -5.38 15.73 -0.63
C SER A 84 -4.48 14.61 -0.07
N LYS A 85 -3.30 14.50 -0.65
CA LYS A 85 -2.33 13.43 -0.37
C LYS A 85 -1.57 13.60 0.95
N THR A 86 -1.78 14.70 1.66
CA THR A 86 -0.91 15.13 2.76
C THR A 86 -1.61 15.22 4.10
N ASP A 87 -2.93 15.06 4.14
CA ASP A 87 -3.70 15.32 5.36
C ASP A 87 -3.73 14.14 6.31
N PHE A 88 -3.43 12.93 5.81
CA PHE A 88 -3.47 11.71 6.61
C PHE A 88 -2.27 10.81 6.30
N ASP A 89 -1.66 10.31 7.37
CA ASP A 89 -0.68 9.23 7.32
C ASP A 89 -1.24 7.98 7.97
N TYR A 90 -0.73 6.83 7.54
CA TYR A 90 -1.08 5.55 8.15
C TYR A 90 0.09 4.58 8.19
N ILE A 91 0.00 3.65 9.14
CA ILE A 91 0.84 2.45 9.19
C ILE A 91 -0.10 1.25 9.30
N HIS A 92 0.19 0.17 8.60
CA HIS A 92 -0.53 -1.08 8.66
C HIS A 92 0.38 -2.23 9.10
N TYR A 93 -0.02 -2.92 10.15
CA TYR A 93 0.60 -4.16 10.62
C TYR A 93 -0.38 -5.31 10.55
N VAL A 94 0.12 -6.49 10.19
CA VAL A 94 -0.59 -7.76 10.33
C VAL A 94 0.11 -8.53 11.44
N ILE A 95 -0.62 -8.85 12.52
CA ILE A 95 -0.13 -9.59 13.69
C ILE A 95 -1.04 -10.80 13.84
N ASP A 96 -0.50 -11.97 13.58
CA ASP A 96 -1.28 -13.20 13.40
C ASP A 96 -2.37 -12.96 12.32
N ASP A 97 -3.65 -13.05 12.69
CA ASP A 97 -4.78 -12.80 11.79
C ASP A 97 -5.41 -11.40 11.98
N ALA A 98 -4.81 -10.55 12.80
CA ALA A 98 -5.31 -9.20 13.06
C ALA A 98 -4.66 -8.19 12.14
N HIS A 99 -5.47 -7.31 11.54
CA HIS A 99 -5.02 -6.13 10.82
C HIS A 99 -5.11 -4.92 11.73
N VAL A 100 -3.99 -4.23 11.94
CA VAL A 100 -3.88 -3.07 12.81
C VAL A 100 -3.43 -1.88 11.99
N TYR A 101 -4.33 -0.92 11.79
CA TYR A 101 -4.03 0.36 11.14
C TYR A 101 -3.90 1.44 12.21
N PHE A 102 -2.82 2.20 12.15
CA PHE A 102 -2.70 3.46 12.87
C PHE A 102 -2.89 4.58 11.86
N VAL A 103 -3.92 5.40 12.05
CA VAL A 103 -4.25 6.51 11.15
C VAL A 103 -4.09 7.81 11.90
N SER A 104 -3.40 8.78 11.31
CA SER A 104 -3.16 10.09 11.91
C SER A 104 -3.57 11.23 10.98
N ASN A 105 -4.21 12.25 11.58
CA ASN A 105 -4.51 13.52 10.96
C ASN A 105 -3.26 14.41 11.03
N GLN A 106 -2.76 14.85 9.89
CA GLN A 106 -1.57 15.72 9.81
C GLN A 106 -1.90 17.21 9.79
N THR A 107 -3.19 17.56 9.97
CA THR A 107 -3.65 18.95 9.91
C THR A 107 -4.00 19.51 11.28
N ALA A 108 -3.99 20.85 11.39
CA ALA A 108 -4.42 21.58 12.59
C ALA A 108 -5.95 21.65 12.73
N GLU A 109 -6.70 20.96 11.87
CA GLU A 109 -8.15 21.00 11.85
C GLU A 109 -8.72 19.62 12.23
N ARG A 110 -9.89 19.64 12.87
CA ARG A 110 -10.66 18.42 13.12
C ARG A 110 -11.22 17.90 11.81
N GLN A 111 -10.95 16.64 11.52
CA GLN A 111 -11.34 15.98 10.27
C GLN A 111 -12.42 14.92 10.52
N LYS A 112 -13.44 14.92 9.64
CA LYS A 112 -14.40 13.82 9.52
C LYS A 112 -14.18 13.17 8.16
N ILE A 113 -13.86 11.90 8.16
CA ILE A 113 -13.45 11.15 6.96
C ILE A 113 -14.15 9.81 6.87
N ASP A 114 -14.33 9.34 5.66
CA ASP A 114 -14.67 7.96 5.36
C ASP A 114 -13.38 7.22 5.00
N ALA A 115 -12.82 6.55 6.02
CA ALA A 115 -11.55 5.83 5.91
C ALA A 115 -11.77 4.43 5.32
N CYS A 116 -11.17 4.18 4.16
CA CYS A 116 -11.29 2.94 3.41
C CYS A 116 -10.07 2.04 3.65
N PHE A 117 -10.29 0.86 4.19
CA PHE A 117 -9.29 -0.15 4.53
C PHE A 117 -9.43 -1.38 3.63
N ARG A 118 -8.32 -1.95 3.17
CA ARG A 118 -8.29 -3.19 2.38
C ARG A 118 -8.40 -4.42 3.29
N VAL A 119 -9.49 -4.49 4.01
CA VAL A 119 -9.88 -5.59 4.91
C VAL A 119 -11.37 -5.83 4.74
N SER A 120 -11.79 -7.08 4.72
CA SER A 120 -13.21 -7.45 4.69
C SER A 120 -13.51 -8.64 5.60
N GLY A 121 -14.79 -8.85 5.92
CA GLY A 121 -15.24 -9.97 6.75
C GLY A 121 -14.95 -9.82 8.25
N LEU A 122 -14.30 -8.75 8.66
CA LEU A 122 -13.95 -8.48 10.05
C LEU A 122 -14.64 -7.23 10.58
N GLN A 123 -14.98 -7.25 11.89
CA GLN A 123 -15.54 -6.14 12.62
C GLN A 123 -14.45 -5.12 12.93
N PRO A 124 -14.57 -3.84 12.50
CA PRO A 124 -13.63 -2.82 12.92
C PRO A 124 -13.82 -2.41 14.37
N GLU A 125 -12.74 -2.29 15.10
CA GLU A 125 -12.65 -1.68 16.43
C GLU A 125 -11.84 -0.39 16.35
N LEU A 126 -12.23 0.60 17.16
CA LEU A 126 -11.53 1.87 17.29
C LEU A 126 -10.86 1.90 18.65
N TRP A 127 -9.52 2.02 18.64
CA TRP A 127 -8.71 2.07 19.84
C TRP A 127 -8.04 3.44 19.96
N ASN A 128 -8.37 4.16 20.99
CA ASN A 128 -7.80 5.48 21.27
C ASN A 128 -6.54 5.33 22.13
N ALA A 129 -5.37 5.60 21.56
CA ALA A 129 -4.09 5.45 22.28
C ALA A 129 -3.91 6.44 23.43
N LEU A 130 -4.59 7.60 23.42
CA LEU A 130 -4.48 8.61 24.48
C LEU A 130 -5.32 8.27 25.70
N THR A 131 -6.52 7.72 25.50
CA THR A 131 -7.47 7.44 26.58
C THR A 131 -7.49 5.97 26.99
N GLY A 132 -6.96 5.07 26.16
CA GLY A 132 -7.07 3.63 26.33
C GLY A 132 -8.46 3.07 26.00
N GLU A 133 -9.37 3.90 25.49
CA GLU A 133 -10.73 3.46 25.12
C GLU A 133 -10.66 2.51 23.91
N ILE A 134 -11.35 1.38 24.04
CA ILE A 134 -11.55 0.39 22.97
C ILE A 134 -13.04 0.21 22.76
N ARG A 135 -13.51 0.38 21.52
CA ARG A 135 -14.91 0.20 21.16
C ARG A 135 -15.08 -0.36 19.75
N GLU A 136 -16.15 -1.09 19.50
CA GLU A 136 -16.54 -1.46 18.15
C GLU A 136 -16.92 -0.19 17.35
N ALA A 137 -16.57 -0.14 16.07
CA ALA A 137 -17.07 0.90 15.19
C ALA A 137 -18.58 0.76 15.04
N GLY A 138 -19.33 1.80 15.43
CA GLY A 138 -20.78 1.80 15.44
C GLY A 138 -21.40 1.81 14.05
N ALA A 139 -20.68 2.33 13.05
CA ALA A 139 -21.07 2.36 11.65
C ALA A 139 -19.86 1.98 10.77
N PHE A 140 -20.06 1.16 9.78
CA PHE A 140 -19.11 0.85 8.72
C PHE A 140 -19.86 0.17 7.56
N THR A 141 -19.27 0.20 6.37
CA THR A 141 -19.75 -0.52 5.21
C THR A 141 -18.68 -1.44 4.67
N GLN A 142 -19.09 -2.56 4.06
CA GLN A 142 -18.15 -3.47 3.40
C GLN A 142 -18.58 -3.70 1.96
N LYS A 143 -17.64 -3.51 1.03
CA LYS A 143 -17.83 -3.72 -0.38
C LYS A 143 -16.49 -3.99 -1.07
N ASP A 144 -16.48 -4.89 -2.03
CA ASP A 144 -15.32 -5.16 -2.90
C ASP A 144 -14.01 -5.41 -2.10
N GLU A 145 -14.09 -6.30 -1.09
CA GLU A 145 -12.99 -6.65 -0.19
C GLU A 145 -12.43 -5.49 0.65
N LYS A 146 -13.20 -4.43 0.81
CA LYS A 146 -12.82 -3.24 1.59
C LYS A 146 -13.85 -2.98 2.68
N THR A 147 -13.38 -2.33 3.74
CA THR A 147 -14.22 -1.78 4.81
C THR A 147 -14.04 -0.26 4.86
N VAL A 148 -15.15 0.46 4.79
CA VAL A 148 -15.18 1.92 4.97
C VAL A 148 -15.70 2.22 6.36
N VAL A 149 -14.92 2.96 7.15
CA VAL A 149 -15.22 3.32 8.54
C VAL A 149 -15.24 4.85 8.65
N PRO A 150 -16.38 5.46 9.04
CA PRO A 150 -16.41 6.88 9.36
C PRO A 150 -15.55 7.16 10.61
N LEU A 151 -14.55 8.02 10.46
CA LEU A 151 -13.67 8.45 11.54
C LEU A 151 -13.80 9.95 11.78
N THR A 152 -13.68 10.33 13.05
CA THR A 152 -13.46 11.72 13.44
C THR A 152 -12.12 11.79 14.14
N LEU A 153 -11.20 12.56 13.59
CA LEU A 153 -9.86 12.77 14.12
C LEU A 153 -9.70 14.23 14.55
N GLU A 154 -9.26 14.44 15.76
CA GLU A 154 -8.94 15.77 16.28
C GLU A 154 -7.72 16.35 15.54
N PRO A 155 -7.44 17.67 15.66
CA PRO A 155 -6.22 18.27 15.14
C PRO A 155 -4.98 17.49 15.59
N TYR A 156 -4.15 17.04 14.62
CA TYR A 156 -2.98 16.17 14.87
C TYR A 156 -3.29 14.90 15.66
N GLY A 157 -4.55 14.53 15.71
CA GLY A 157 -5.02 13.33 16.43
C GLY A 157 -4.83 12.06 15.62
N SER A 158 -4.88 10.94 16.33
CA SER A 158 -4.71 9.62 15.72
C SER A 158 -5.66 8.59 16.33
N MET A 159 -5.86 7.48 15.59
CA MET A 159 -6.70 6.38 16.01
C MET A 159 -6.11 5.07 15.48
N PHE A 160 -6.12 4.02 16.32
CA PHE A 160 -5.96 2.67 15.79
C PHE A 160 -7.30 2.15 15.31
N VAL A 161 -7.31 1.57 14.11
CA VAL A 161 -8.45 0.81 13.58
C VAL A 161 -8.01 -0.64 13.46
N VAL A 162 -8.63 -1.50 14.27
CA VAL A 162 -8.21 -2.89 14.45
C VAL A 162 -9.28 -3.83 13.94
N PHE A 163 -8.86 -4.79 13.14
CA PHE A 163 -9.73 -5.82 12.56
C PHE A 163 -9.20 -7.19 13.00
N HIS A 164 -9.87 -7.84 13.94
CA HIS A 164 -9.46 -9.17 14.42
C HIS A 164 -10.65 -10.09 14.73
N LYS A 165 -11.85 -9.56 14.86
CA LYS A 165 -13.06 -10.34 15.13
C LYS A 165 -13.88 -10.50 13.87
N LYS A 166 -14.46 -11.68 13.66
CA LYS A 166 -15.45 -11.87 12.60
C LYS A 166 -16.71 -11.07 12.90
N ILE A 167 -17.36 -10.57 11.85
CA ILE A 167 -18.61 -9.85 11.97
C ILE A 167 -19.68 -10.82 12.48
N ASP A 168 -20.33 -10.46 13.58
CA ASP A 168 -21.54 -11.15 14.05
C ASP A 168 -22.75 -10.64 13.27
N ARG A 169 -23.17 -11.42 12.29
CA ARG A 169 -24.33 -11.09 11.42
C ARG A 169 -25.64 -10.93 12.18
N ASN A 170 -25.77 -11.53 13.35
CA ASN A 170 -26.95 -11.41 14.18
C ASN A 170 -27.10 -10.03 14.83
N LYS A 171 -26.01 -9.29 15.01
CA LYS A 171 -26.03 -7.91 15.53
C LYS A 171 -26.35 -6.84 14.46
N GLN A 172 -26.18 -7.12 13.18
CA GLN A 172 -26.44 -6.16 12.10
C GLN A 172 -27.94 -5.96 11.81
N GLY A 173 -28.78 -6.95 12.09
CA GLY A 173 -30.23 -6.86 11.90
C GLY A 173 -30.96 -5.92 12.88
N ALA A 174 -30.30 -5.47 13.96
CA ALA A 174 -30.93 -4.63 14.99
C ALA A 174 -30.75 -3.11 14.76
N LYS A 175 -29.95 -2.66 13.78
CA LYS A 175 -29.69 -1.23 13.53
C LYS A 175 -30.36 -0.65 12.29
N ALA A 176 -31.13 -1.45 11.53
CA ALA A 176 -31.86 -0.98 10.34
C ALA A 176 -33.32 -0.53 10.63
N GLY A 177 -33.64 -0.24 11.87
CA GLY A 177 -34.97 0.19 12.28
C GLY A 177 -34.93 1.28 13.33
N ASN A 178 -34.74 2.52 12.89
CA ASN A 178 -35.38 3.74 13.41
C ASN A 178 -34.97 4.92 12.52
#